data_95566d744fb9ce7b83f354e458b46fdc
#
_entry.id   95566d744fb9ce7b83f354e458b46fdc
#
_cell.length_a   1.000
_cell.length_b   1.000
_cell.length_c   1.000
_cell.angle_alpha   90.00
_cell.angle_beta   90.00
_cell.angle_gamma   90.00
#
_symmetry.space_group_name_H-M   'P 1'
#
loop_
_entity.id
_entity.type
_entity.pdbx_description
1 polymer ?
#
loop_
_entity_poly.entity_id
_entity_poly.type
_entity_poly.pdbx_seq_one_letter_code
_entity_poly.pdbx_strand_id
1 'polypeptide(L)'
;MLGPAIDIGGAMTKPSASKLRLTFSRCALLISILLPVSALADNWQLQVGAQNGDRSHQALAFLPNEIWIHSGDSITWAFVANEVHTVTFLTPLQVRPSRFAGCAAGGPPDGRTPDFSVYDGTACVNSGILTSADGQTYTVVFPGSGNFKLVCLAHPNMTATIHVLAASATLPHDQAFYDKEADRERAGLLSDLMASAHNHSGPNDITAGVGHIVGNGGGTQTATVMRFMDATKVIHVGETVEWTTAEAVTSHTITFGPEPPPSNQILPSANVTVDADGARHAYISSPSDAVHSGFITESPQDRTGLAQAPLNVTRFRATFTQPGVYHYICVLHDELGMVGEIVVLP
;
A
#
# COMPACT_ATOMS: atom_id res chain seq x y z
N MET A 1 -12.52 -80.98 49.09
CA MET A 1 -12.63 -82.33 48.55
C MET A 1 -11.54 -82.38 47.47
N LEU A 2 -10.40 -82.83 47.83
CA LEU A 2 -9.77 -84.13 47.69
C LEU A 2 -9.84 -84.74 46.28
N GLY A 3 -8.76 -84.71 45.61
CA GLY A 3 -7.82 -85.58 45.01
C GLY A 3 -8.22 -86.28 43.71
N PRO A 4 -7.38 -87.04 43.07
CA PRO A 4 -5.97 -87.37 43.40
C PRO A 4 -5.00 -87.28 42.17
N ALA A 5 -3.73 -87.35 42.47
CA ALA A 5 -2.59 -87.59 41.59
C ALA A 5 -2.57 -89.02 41.01
N ILE A 6 -1.96 -89.19 39.83
CA ILE A 6 -1.33 -90.47 39.40
C ILE A 6 0.00 -90.11 38.70
N ASP A 7 1.03 -90.69 39.26
CA ASP A 7 2.41 -90.84 38.81
C ASP A 7 2.54 -92.16 37.97
N ILE A 8 3.36 -92.13 36.93
CA ILE A 8 4.16 -93.26 36.41
C ILE A 8 5.11 -92.71 35.32
N GLY A 9 6.30 -92.70 35.47
CA GLY A 9 7.49 -93.46 35.36
C GLY A 9 7.80 -93.98 33.98
N GLY A 10 8.98 -93.69 33.45
CA GLY A 10 9.50 -94.44 32.31
C GLY A 10 10.57 -93.82 31.46
N ALA A 11 11.80 -94.22 31.77
CA ALA A 11 12.91 -94.54 30.86
C ALA A 11 13.64 -93.44 30.05
N MET A 12 14.88 -93.29 30.40
CA MET A 12 15.96 -92.68 29.63
C MET A 12 16.20 -93.33 28.26
N THR A 13 16.33 -92.52 27.21
CA THR A 13 17.21 -92.87 26.08
C THR A 13 17.84 -91.52 25.54
N LYS A 14 19.16 -91.51 25.53
CA LYS A 14 19.93 -90.50 24.83
C LYS A 14 19.84 -90.73 23.32
N PRO A 15 19.76 -89.63 22.52
CA PRO A 15 20.42 -89.70 21.25
C PRO A 15 21.24 -88.39 20.95
N SER A 16 22.37 -88.71 20.41
CA SER A 16 23.10 -88.12 19.30
C SER A 16 23.06 -86.60 19.08
N ALA A 17 24.22 -85.98 19.25
CA ALA A 17 24.54 -84.61 18.83
C ALA A 17 24.51 -84.45 17.30
N SER A 18 23.52 -83.79 16.78
CA SER A 18 23.56 -83.24 15.41
C SER A 18 23.96 -81.73 15.48
N LYS A 19 25.07 -81.37 14.82
CA LYS A 19 25.60 -80.06 14.71
C LYS A 19 24.64 -79.20 13.83
N LEU A 20 23.79 -78.38 14.46
CA LEU A 20 23.00 -77.33 13.74
C LEU A 20 23.89 -76.14 13.47
N ARG A 21 24.27 -75.95 12.20
CA ARG A 21 24.93 -74.70 11.74
C ARG A 21 23.89 -73.59 11.74
N LEU A 22 23.94 -72.63 12.69
CA LEU A 22 23.20 -71.39 12.64
C LEU A 22 23.89 -70.49 11.63
N THR A 23 23.29 -70.27 10.46
CA THR A 23 23.61 -69.22 9.54
C THR A 23 22.95 -67.96 10.07
N PHE A 24 23.74 -67.04 10.68
CA PHE A 24 23.30 -65.67 11.00
C PHE A 24 23.16 -64.89 9.69
N SER A 25 21.92 -64.77 9.19
CA SER A 25 21.59 -63.81 8.17
C SER A 25 21.68 -62.38 8.78
N ARG A 26 22.71 -61.63 8.43
CA ARG A 26 22.83 -60.25 8.81
C ARG A 26 21.81 -59.44 7.98
N CYS A 27 20.59 -59.29 8.52
CA CYS A 27 19.65 -58.29 8.03
C CYS A 27 20.18 -56.91 8.47
N ALA A 28 20.92 -56.23 7.58
CA ALA A 28 21.30 -54.84 7.80
C ALA A 28 20.04 -53.98 7.66
N LEU A 29 19.48 -53.59 8.80
CA LEU A 29 18.41 -52.61 8.88
C LEU A 29 19.01 -51.24 8.50
N LEU A 30 18.86 -50.81 7.25
CA LEU A 30 19.15 -49.47 6.82
C LEU A 30 18.12 -48.54 7.46
N ILE A 31 18.42 -48.00 8.62
CA ILE A 31 17.69 -46.88 9.21
C ILE A 31 18.08 -45.66 8.37
N SER A 32 17.24 -45.31 7.39
CA SER A 32 17.32 -44.02 6.73
C SER A 32 16.95 -42.94 7.75
N ILE A 33 17.97 -42.30 8.33
CA ILE A 33 17.80 -41.11 9.13
C ILE A 33 17.40 -40.01 8.14
N LEU A 34 16.08 -39.78 8.03
CA LEU A 34 15.54 -38.57 7.44
C LEU A 34 15.94 -37.42 8.37
N LEU A 35 17.08 -36.79 8.11
CA LEU A 35 17.39 -35.52 8.73
C LEU A 35 16.32 -34.52 8.23
N PRO A 36 15.66 -33.79 9.12
CA PRO A 36 14.78 -32.70 8.68
C PRO A 36 15.66 -31.73 7.88
N VAL A 37 15.40 -31.60 6.60
CA VAL A 37 15.92 -30.49 5.81
C VAL A 37 15.23 -29.25 6.39
N SER A 38 15.98 -28.50 7.20
CA SER A 38 15.53 -27.16 7.58
C SER A 38 15.40 -26.38 6.28
N ALA A 39 14.18 -26.14 5.83
CA ALA A 39 13.95 -25.21 4.75
C ALA A 39 14.59 -23.89 5.18
N LEU A 40 15.50 -23.37 4.38
CA LEU A 40 16.01 -22.02 4.58
C LEU A 40 14.83 -21.08 4.38
N ALA A 41 14.74 -20.06 5.23
CA ALA A 41 13.74 -19.01 5.08
C ALA A 41 13.98 -18.26 3.77
N ASP A 42 12.94 -18.13 2.96
CA ASP A 42 13.00 -17.41 1.71
C ASP A 42 12.80 -15.89 1.92
N ASN A 43 13.35 -15.08 1.03
CA ASN A 43 13.11 -13.65 0.99
C ASN A 43 12.42 -13.28 -0.33
N TRP A 44 11.14 -13.02 -0.25
CA TRP A 44 10.28 -12.65 -1.36
C TRP A 44 10.44 -11.18 -1.73
N GLN A 45 10.41 -10.87 -3.02
CA GLN A 45 10.58 -9.51 -3.54
C GLN A 45 9.27 -8.99 -4.11
N LEU A 46 8.77 -7.87 -3.59
CA LEU A 46 7.55 -7.21 -4.04
C LEU A 46 7.81 -5.73 -4.32
N GLN A 47 6.82 -5.08 -4.95
CA GLN A 47 6.91 -3.65 -5.29
C GLN A 47 5.82 -2.86 -4.58
N VAL A 48 6.10 -1.57 -4.33
CA VAL A 48 5.17 -0.58 -3.79
C VAL A 48 5.07 0.58 -4.76
N GLY A 49 3.84 0.83 -5.21
CA GLY A 49 3.55 1.83 -6.22
C GLY A 49 4.02 1.42 -7.62
N ALA A 50 3.54 2.12 -8.60
CA ALA A 50 4.09 2.14 -9.95
C ALA A 50 3.70 3.44 -10.65
N GLN A 51 4.44 3.82 -11.69
CA GLN A 51 4.16 5.05 -12.43
C GLN A 51 4.57 4.91 -13.90
N ASN A 52 4.00 5.76 -14.75
CA ASN A 52 4.46 5.91 -16.13
C ASN A 52 5.69 6.83 -16.23
N GLY A 53 6.21 7.00 -17.45
CA GLY A 53 7.47 7.72 -17.68
C GLY A 53 7.41 9.23 -17.35
N ASP A 54 6.26 9.88 -17.48
CA ASP A 54 6.06 11.29 -17.16
C ASP A 54 5.48 11.52 -15.76
N ARG A 55 5.32 10.43 -14.97
CA ARG A 55 4.80 10.41 -13.60
C ARG A 55 3.34 10.87 -13.46
N SER A 56 2.64 11.08 -14.56
CA SER A 56 1.24 11.50 -14.51
C SER A 56 0.32 10.42 -13.99
N HIS A 57 0.59 9.18 -14.37
CA HIS A 57 -0.18 8.02 -13.96
C HIS A 57 0.54 7.30 -12.83
N GLN A 58 -0.16 7.11 -11.72
CA GLN A 58 0.32 6.42 -10.53
C GLN A 58 -0.59 5.22 -10.24
N ALA A 59 0.01 4.07 -9.96
CA ALA A 59 -0.67 2.93 -9.38
C ALA A 59 -0.41 2.94 -7.87
N LEU A 60 -1.42 3.28 -7.08
CA LEU A 60 -1.35 3.21 -5.62
C LEU A 60 -1.66 1.77 -5.23
N ALA A 61 -0.63 0.93 -5.23
CA ALA A 61 -0.76 -0.52 -5.14
C ALA A 61 0.44 -1.18 -4.45
N PHE A 62 0.19 -2.30 -3.78
CA PHE A 62 1.21 -3.31 -3.50
C PHE A 62 1.15 -4.32 -4.65
N LEU A 63 2.29 -4.67 -5.23
CA LEU A 63 2.37 -5.45 -6.46
C LEU A 63 3.25 -6.70 -6.29
N PRO A 64 2.66 -7.91 -6.41
CA PRO A 64 1.21 -8.16 -6.44
C PRO A 64 0.56 -7.86 -5.10
N ASN A 65 -0.77 -7.73 -5.08
CA ASN A 65 -1.49 -7.42 -3.84
C ASN A 65 -1.92 -8.66 -3.04
N GLU A 66 -1.52 -9.86 -3.47
CA GLU A 66 -1.76 -11.12 -2.78
C GLU A 66 -0.57 -12.06 -2.96
N ILE A 67 -0.09 -12.66 -1.86
CA ILE A 67 1.04 -13.59 -1.88
C ILE A 67 0.91 -14.66 -0.79
N TRP A 68 1.38 -15.89 -1.10
CA TRP A 68 1.53 -17.01 -0.17
C TRP A 68 3.01 -17.27 0.10
N ILE A 69 3.39 -17.31 1.36
CA ILE A 69 4.75 -17.56 1.85
C ILE A 69 4.74 -18.57 2.97
N HIS A 70 5.91 -19.04 3.44
CA HIS A 70 6.02 -19.89 4.63
C HIS A 70 6.26 -19.06 5.90
N SER A 71 5.88 -19.64 7.03
CA SER A 71 6.32 -19.12 8.33
C SER A 71 7.85 -19.21 8.44
N GLY A 72 8.46 -18.09 8.85
CA GLY A 72 9.90 -17.88 8.86
C GLY A 72 10.41 -17.07 7.67
N ASP A 73 9.67 -17.01 6.56
CA ASP A 73 10.05 -16.19 5.39
C ASP A 73 9.96 -14.70 5.68
N SER A 74 10.58 -13.94 4.79
CA SER A 74 10.52 -12.48 4.76
C SER A 74 10.02 -11.97 3.41
N ILE A 75 9.48 -10.77 3.42
CA ILE A 75 9.16 -10.03 2.20
C ILE A 75 9.92 -8.71 2.22
N THR A 76 10.58 -8.40 1.11
CA THR A 76 11.20 -7.11 0.88
C THR A 76 10.39 -6.35 -0.17
N TRP A 77 9.85 -5.20 0.21
CA TRP A 77 9.16 -4.29 -0.69
C TRP A 77 10.11 -3.22 -1.20
N ALA A 78 10.22 -3.09 -2.54
CA ALA A 78 10.93 -2.01 -3.21
C ALA A 78 9.94 -0.90 -3.57
N PHE A 79 10.21 0.34 -3.16
CA PHE A 79 9.40 1.51 -3.52
C PHE A 79 9.84 2.00 -4.89
N VAL A 80 8.95 1.90 -5.89
CA VAL A 80 9.29 2.13 -7.30
C VAL A 80 8.54 3.30 -7.94
N ALA A 81 7.72 4.01 -7.15
CA ALA A 81 7.02 5.23 -7.56
C ALA A 81 7.53 6.45 -6.78
N ASN A 82 7.42 7.63 -7.38
CA ASN A 82 7.73 8.89 -6.69
C ASN A 82 6.62 9.31 -5.71
N GLU A 83 5.39 8.80 -5.89
CA GLU A 83 4.34 8.98 -4.91
C GLU A 83 4.72 8.29 -3.58
N VAL A 84 4.31 8.91 -2.47
CA VAL A 84 4.65 8.46 -1.13
C VAL A 84 3.80 7.26 -0.71
N HIS A 85 4.43 6.25 -0.11
CA HIS A 85 3.73 5.07 0.39
C HIS A 85 4.24 4.64 1.75
N THR A 86 3.48 3.78 2.43
CA THR A 86 3.94 3.03 3.61
C THR A 86 3.62 1.55 3.44
N VAL A 87 4.49 0.69 3.97
CA VAL A 87 4.21 -0.74 4.22
C VAL A 87 3.86 -0.86 5.70
N THR A 88 2.60 -1.16 6.02
CA THR A 88 2.12 -1.15 7.39
C THR A 88 1.24 -2.36 7.69
N PHE A 89 1.56 -3.06 8.76
CA PHE A 89 0.75 -4.13 9.34
C PHE A 89 0.25 -3.68 10.70
N LEU A 90 -1.08 -3.60 10.85
CA LEU A 90 -1.76 -3.20 12.08
C LEU A 90 -2.05 -4.41 12.96
N THR A 91 -2.14 -4.21 14.27
CA THR A 91 -2.67 -5.24 15.17
C THR A 91 -4.16 -5.46 14.95
N PRO A 92 -4.73 -6.62 15.31
CA PRO A 92 -6.17 -6.84 15.25
C PRO A 92 -6.93 -5.73 15.98
N LEU A 93 -7.99 -5.20 15.34
CA LEU A 93 -8.83 -4.13 15.86
C LEU A 93 -8.15 -2.75 16.05
N GLN A 94 -6.89 -2.62 15.70
CA GLN A 94 -6.23 -1.31 15.73
C GLN A 94 -6.90 -0.37 14.72
N VAL A 95 -7.29 0.81 15.18
CA VAL A 95 -7.74 1.89 14.31
C VAL A 95 -6.57 2.34 13.46
N ARG A 96 -6.81 2.52 12.15
CA ARG A 96 -5.79 3.00 11.23
C ARG A 96 -5.26 4.37 11.68
N PRO A 97 -3.97 4.50 12.02
CA PRO A 97 -3.39 5.78 12.40
C PRO A 97 -3.22 6.70 11.19
N SER A 98 -2.96 7.98 11.44
CA SER A 98 -2.54 8.89 10.38
C SER A 98 -1.16 8.46 9.82
N ARG A 99 -0.88 8.84 8.58
CA ARG A 99 0.42 8.55 7.95
C ARG A 99 1.61 9.13 8.71
N PHE A 100 1.40 10.21 9.47
CA PHE A 100 2.44 10.87 10.25
C PHE A 100 2.64 10.26 11.65
N ALA A 101 1.63 9.53 12.16
CA ALA A 101 1.71 8.90 13.47
C ALA A 101 2.36 7.51 13.42
N GLY A 102 2.33 6.85 12.27
CA GLY A 102 2.84 5.48 12.13
C GLY A 102 2.14 4.49 13.05
N CYS A 103 2.88 3.51 13.56
CA CYS A 103 2.33 2.38 14.34
C CYS A 103 1.82 2.73 15.72
N ALA A 104 2.41 3.70 16.38
CA ALA A 104 2.11 3.97 17.76
C ALA A 104 2.32 5.44 18.08
N ALA A 105 1.67 5.88 19.13
CA ALA A 105 2.15 7.00 19.90
C ALA A 105 3.64 6.76 20.24
N GLY A 106 4.56 7.32 19.47
CA GLY A 106 6.01 7.18 19.66
C GLY A 106 6.79 6.54 18.51
N GLY A 107 6.15 6.17 17.40
CA GLY A 107 6.89 5.91 16.17
C GLY A 107 7.59 7.19 15.70
N PRO A 108 8.74 7.11 15.02
CA PRO A 108 9.41 8.29 14.53
C PRO A 108 8.46 9.07 13.61
N PRO A 109 8.26 10.39 13.83
CA PRO A 109 7.35 11.19 13.02
C PRO A 109 7.81 11.33 11.56
N ASP A 110 9.07 11.09 11.27
CA ASP A 110 9.65 11.02 9.94
C ASP A 110 9.49 9.64 9.28
N GLY A 111 8.89 8.70 10.00
CA GLY A 111 8.55 7.39 9.51
C GLY A 111 9.72 6.49 9.15
N ARG A 112 10.95 6.87 9.42
CA ARG A 112 12.10 6.01 9.17
C ARG A 112 12.23 4.97 10.27
N THR A 113 11.61 3.82 10.05
CA THR A 113 11.88 2.61 10.83
C THR A 113 13.14 1.94 10.30
N PRO A 114 13.77 1.03 11.07
CA PRO A 114 14.86 0.20 10.56
C PRO A 114 14.42 -0.52 9.26
N ASP A 115 15.36 -0.79 8.38
CA ASP A 115 15.14 -1.50 7.10
C ASP A 115 14.51 -2.90 7.26
N PHE A 116 14.22 -3.30 8.49
CA PHE A 116 13.79 -4.63 8.85
C PHE A 116 12.88 -4.60 10.08
N SER A 117 11.79 -5.38 10.03
CA SER A 117 10.85 -5.59 11.12
C SER A 117 10.39 -7.04 11.19
N VAL A 118 9.85 -7.45 12.34
CA VAL A 118 9.22 -8.76 12.54
C VAL A 118 7.74 -8.54 12.82
N TYR A 119 6.87 -9.24 12.09
CA TYR A 119 5.42 -9.15 12.29
C TYR A 119 4.81 -10.52 12.56
N ASP A 120 4.23 -10.67 13.74
CA ASP A 120 3.53 -11.87 14.21
C ASP A 120 2.05 -11.62 14.54
N GLY A 121 1.54 -10.43 14.23
CA GLY A 121 0.18 -9.99 14.54
C GLY A 121 0.01 -9.36 15.93
N THR A 122 1.02 -9.36 16.80
CA THR A 122 0.92 -8.85 18.18
C THR A 122 1.31 -7.38 18.31
N ALA A 123 2.19 -6.90 17.44
CA ALA A 123 2.64 -5.52 17.40
C ALA A 123 2.54 -4.95 15.99
N CYS A 124 2.16 -3.68 15.87
CA CYS A 124 2.14 -2.99 14.59
C CYS A 124 3.57 -2.79 14.07
N VAL A 125 3.78 -2.91 12.75
CA VAL A 125 5.03 -2.55 12.07
C VAL A 125 4.73 -1.58 10.93
N ASN A 126 5.63 -0.64 10.66
CA ASN A 126 5.46 0.40 9.66
C ASN A 126 6.80 0.83 9.08
N SER A 127 6.89 0.90 7.75
CA SER A 127 8.08 1.38 7.04
C SER A 127 8.35 2.87 7.24
N GLY A 128 7.35 3.62 7.68
CA GLY A 128 7.31 5.04 7.48
C GLY A 128 6.97 5.44 6.03
N ILE A 129 7.02 6.74 5.76
CA ILE A 129 6.74 7.31 4.44
C ILE A 129 7.99 7.17 3.58
N LEU A 130 7.88 6.41 2.48
CA LEU A 130 8.97 6.11 1.55
C LEU A 130 8.54 6.36 0.11
N THR A 131 9.53 6.65 -0.75
CA THR A 131 9.37 6.85 -2.20
C THR A 131 10.48 6.12 -2.96
N SER A 132 10.45 6.16 -4.30
CA SER A 132 11.53 5.63 -5.13
C SER A 132 12.81 6.49 -5.15
N ALA A 133 12.77 7.70 -4.61
CA ALA A 133 13.84 8.71 -4.78
C ALA A 133 15.23 8.22 -4.37
N ASP A 134 15.31 7.30 -3.39
CA ASP A 134 16.56 6.78 -2.85
C ASP A 134 16.71 5.25 -3.02
N GLY A 135 15.92 4.61 -3.89
CA GLY A 135 15.92 3.15 -4.06
C GLY A 135 15.58 2.42 -2.76
N GLN A 136 14.66 3.00 -1.98
CA GLN A 136 14.34 2.51 -0.64
C GLN A 136 13.60 1.18 -0.67
N THR A 137 13.92 0.34 0.28
CA THR A 137 13.27 -0.95 0.52
C THR A 137 12.84 -1.07 1.98
N TYR A 138 11.90 -1.95 2.24
CA TYR A 138 11.50 -2.30 3.60
C TYR A 138 11.24 -3.80 3.70
N THR A 139 11.81 -4.46 4.70
CA THR A 139 11.72 -5.91 4.86
C THR A 139 10.96 -6.27 6.15
N VAL A 140 10.03 -7.20 6.04
CA VAL A 140 9.30 -7.78 7.18
C VAL A 140 9.44 -9.29 7.19
N VAL A 141 9.80 -9.85 8.35
CA VAL A 141 9.85 -11.29 8.60
C VAL A 141 8.53 -11.74 9.25
N PHE A 142 8.02 -12.90 8.83
CA PHE A 142 6.77 -13.49 9.31
C PHE A 142 7.04 -14.81 10.04
N PRO A 143 7.29 -14.79 11.35
CA PRO A 143 7.66 -15.99 12.10
C PRO A 143 6.51 -16.99 12.31
N GLY A 144 5.26 -16.55 12.20
CA GLY A 144 4.06 -17.33 12.46
C GLY A 144 3.11 -17.41 11.27
N SER A 145 2.38 -18.52 11.15
CA SER A 145 1.34 -18.70 10.13
C SER A 145 0.12 -17.81 10.40
N GLY A 146 -0.54 -17.34 9.33
CA GLY A 146 -1.74 -16.51 9.42
C GLY A 146 -2.06 -15.82 8.11
N ASN A 147 -3.17 -15.07 8.10
CA ASN A 147 -3.52 -14.18 7.00
C ASN A 147 -3.41 -12.74 7.51
N PHE A 148 -2.52 -11.98 6.93
CA PHE A 148 -2.19 -10.65 7.40
C PHE A 148 -2.56 -9.62 6.36
N LYS A 149 -3.27 -8.57 6.81
CA LYS A 149 -3.64 -7.44 5.96
C LYS A 149 -2.53 -6.40 5.98
N LEU A 150 -2.02 -6.08 4.81
CA LEU A 150 -1.10 -4.98 4.57
C LEU A 150 -1.89 -3.73 4.16
N VAL A 151 -1.52 -2.57 4.66
CA VAL A 151 -2.15 -1.28 4.35
C VAL A 151 -1.11 -0.20 4.10
N CYS A 152 -1.41 0.74 3.21
CA CYS A 152 -0.68 1.99 3.09
C CYS A 152 -1.37 3.07 3.94
N LEU A 153 -0.67 3.74 4.86
CA LEU A 153 -1.26 4.80 5.68
C LEU A 153 -1.48 6.11 4.91
N ALA A 154 -0.75 6.32 3.80
CA ALA A 154 -0.94 7.49 2.96
C ALA A 154 -2.21 7.38 2.10
N HIS A 155 -2.53 6.16 1.60
CA HIS A 155 -3.61 5.92 0.64
C HIS A 155 -4.66 4.95 1.20
N PRO A 156 -5.87 5.42 1.54
CA PRO A 156 -6.89 4.61 2.22
C PRO A 156 -7.26 3.30 1.53
N ASN A 157 -7.35 3.29 0.22
CA ASN A 157 -7.75 2.11 -0.57
C ASN A 157 -6.55 1.39 -1.23
N MET A 158 -5.38 1.43 -0.59
CA MET A 158 -4.22 0.66 -0.98
C MET A 158 -3.96 -0.42 0.07
N THR A 159 -4.37 -1.67 -0.25
CA THR A 159 -4.28 -2.82 0.66
C THR A 159 -3.82 -4.07 -0.07
N ALA A 160 -3.23 -5.01 0.68
CA ALA A 160 -2.82 -6.32 0.19
C ALA A 160 -3.03 -7.39 1.27
N THR A 161 -2.94 -8.66 0.88
CA THR A 161 -3.04 -9.79 1.79
C THR A 161 -1.81 -10.69 1.68
N ILE A 162 -1.22 -11.01 2.82
CA ILE A 162 -0.11 -11.95 2.95
C ILE A 162 -0.63 -13.20 3.65
N HIS A 163 -0.60 -14.33 2.94
CA HIS A 163 -0.95 -15.65 3.47
C HIS A 163 0.32 -16.37 3.89
N VAL A 164 0.51 -16.52 5.19
CA VAL A 164 1.67 -17.21 5.76
C VAL A 164 1.25 -18.63 6.12
N LEU A 165 1.74 -19.59 5.37
CA LEU A 165 1.46 -21.02 5.57
C LEU A 165 2.47 -21.64 6.53
N ALA A 166 2.14 -22.83 7.05
CA ALA A 166 3.11 -23.60 7.81
C ALA A 166 4.34 -23.93 6.93
N ALA A 167 5.53 -23.98 7.52
CA ALA A 167 6.79 -24.23 6.79
C ALA A 167 6.80 -25.57 5.99
N SER A 168 5.94 -26.52 6.34
CA SER A 168 5.80 -27.79 5.62
C SER A 168 4.71 -27.80 4.54
N ALA A 169 3.95 -26.73 4.38
CA ALA A 169 2.90 -26.64 3.36
C ALA A 169 3.51 -26.44 1.97
N THR A 170 2.78 -26.84 0.94
CA THR A 170 3.18 -26.53 -0.43
C THR A 170 2.70 -25.12 -0.79
N LEU A 171 3.58 -24.27 -1.25
CA LEU A 171 3.20 -22.95 -1.78
C LEU A 171 2.51 -23.10 -3.14
N PRO A 172 1.46 -22.34 -3.42
CA PRO A 172 0.76 -22.41 -4.70
C PRO A 172 1.61 -21.88 -5.86
N HIS A 173 2.53 -20.94 -5.59
CA HIS A 173 3.30 -20.22 -6.59
C HIS A 173 4.72 -19.93 -6.11
N ASP A 174 5.60 -19.64 -7.07
CA ASP A 174 6.97 -19.21 -6.87
C ASP A 174 7.13 -17.70 -7.13
N GLN A 175 8.32 -17.14 -6.91
CA GLN A 175 8.62 -15.73 -7.15
C GLN A 175 8.33 -15.33 -8.61
N ALA A 176 8.67 -16.18 -9.57
CA ALA A 176 8.48 -15.87 -10.98
C ALA A 176 6.99 -15.71 -11.38
N PHE A 177 6.10 -16.41 -10.69
CA PHE A 177 4.65 -16.20 -10.84
C PHE A 177 4.26 -14.83 -10.29
N TYR A 178 4.72 -14.46 -9.09
CA TYR A 178 4.38 -13.18 -8.46
C TYR A 178 4.97 -11.99 -9.23
N ASP A 179 6.14 -12.14 -9.83
CA ASP A 179 6.72 -11.11 -10.71
C ASP A 179 5.81 -10.82 -11.92
N LYS A 180 5.29 -11.88 -12.55
CA LYS A 180 4.35 -11.74 -13.69
C LYS A 180 3.02 -11.17 -13.27
N GLU A 181 2.53 -11.54 -12.10
CA GLU A 181 1.28 -11.02 -11.56
C GLU A 181 1.41 -9.54 -11.23
N ALA A 182 2.52 -9.13 -10.61
CA ALA A 182 2.86 -7.73 -10.35
C ALA A 182 2.91 -6.91 -11.67
N ASP A 183 3.53 -7.48 -12.72
CA ASP A 183 3.60 -6.84 -14.04
C ASP A 183 2.21 -6.69 -14.67
N ARG A 184 1.35 -7.70 -14.53
CA ARG A 184 -0.02 -7.69 -15.04
C ARG A 184 -0.88 -6.65 -14.32
N GLU A 185 -0.84 -6.63 -12.97
CA GLU A 185 -1.57 -5.67 -12.16
C GLU A 185 -1.11 -4.24 -12.45
N ARG A 186 0.21 -4.03 -12.50
CA ARG A 186 0.80 -2.74 -12.87
C ARG A 186 0.33 -2.25 -14.22
N ALA A 187 0.39 -3.10 -15.26
CA ALA A 187 -0.05 -2.74 -16.60
C ALA A 187 -1.53 -2.39 -16.64
N GLY A 188 -2.37 -3.17 -15.93
CA GLY A 188 -3.80 -2.90 -15.80
C GLY A 188 -4.08 -1.55 -15.17
N LEU A 189 -3.47 -1.26 -14.01
CA LEU A 189 -3.66 -0.02 -13.27
C LEU A 189 -3.17 1.22 -14.04
N LEU A 190 -2.04 1.12 -14.74
CA LEU A 190 -1.50 2.25 -15.51
C LEU A 190 -2.22 2.47 -16.85
N SER A 191 -2.92 1.47 -17.40
CA SER A 191 -3.66 1.58 -18.65
C SER A 191 -5.13 2.01 -18.48
N ASP A 192 -5.73 1.77 -17.31
CA ASP A 192 -7.18 1.92 -17.09
C ASP A 192 -7.64 3.40 -17.07
N LEU A 193 -6.73 4.32 -16.88
CA LEU A 193 -7.04 5.73 -16.66
C LEU A 193 -7.22 6.56 -17.93
N MET A 194 -6.84 6.04 -19.09
CA MET A 194 -6.96 6.79 -20.34
C MET A 194 -8.41 7.03 -20.75
N ALA A 195 -9.35 6.22 -20.29
CA ALA A 195 -10.77 6.34 -20.61
C ALA A 195 -11.52 7.31 -19.68
N SER A 196 -11.01 7.57 -18.47
CA SER A 196 -11.69 8.38 -17.44
C SER A 196 -11.30 9.87 -17.49
N ALA A 197 -10.24 10.24 -18.20
CA ALA A 197 -9.64 11.58 -18.19
C ALA A 197 -10.44 12.67 -18.94
N HIS A 198 -11.61 12.34 -19.48
CA HIS A 198 -12.34 13.25 -20.39
C HIS A 198 -13.65 13.83 -19.83
N ASN A 199 -13.93 13.66 -18.54
CA ASN A 199 -15.15 14.23 -17.94
C ASN A 199 -14.90 15.66 -17.44
N HIS A 200 -15.02 16.64 -18.33
CA HIS A 200 -15.04 18.06 -17.96
C HIS A 200 -16.48 18.56 -17.97
N SER A 201 -16.88 19.29 -16.93
CA SER A 201 -18.27 19.69 -16.74
C SER A 201 -18.58 21.12 -17.15
N GLY A 202 -17.61 22.00 -17.32
CA GLY A 202 -17.86 23.39 -17.69
C GLY A 202 -16.66 24.11 -18.35
N PRO A 203 -16.90 25.28 -18.96
CA PRO A 203 -15.83 26.03 -19.67
C PRO A 203 -14.71 26.53 -18.72
N ASN A 204 -15.06 26.86 -17.48
CA ASN A 204 -14.13 27.37 -16.47
C ASN A 204 -13.85 26.35 -15.36
N ASP A 205 -14.21 25.07 -15.56
CA ASP A 205 -13.95 24.02 -14.59
C ASP A 205 -12.63 23.31 -14.89
N ILE A 206 -11.92 22.92 -13.82
CA ILE A 206 -10.68 22.15 -13.87
C ILE A 206 -10.83 20.95 -12.92
N THR A 207 -10.53 19.75 -13.40
CA THR A 207 -10.49 18.58 -12.54
C THR A 207 -9.07 18.38 -12.01
N ALA A 208 -8.93 18.38 -10.68
CA ALA A 208 -7.67 18.13 -9.98
C ALA A 208 -7.57 16.64 -9.63
N GLY A 209 -6.90 15.90 -10.48
CA GLY A 209 -6.74 14.45 -10.33
C GLY A 209 -8.00 13.65 -10.67
N VAL A 210 -7.77 12.45 -11.18
CA VAL A 210 -8.80 11.44 -11.46
C VAL A 210 -8.30 10.11 -10.92
N GLY A 211 -9.13 9.40 -10.16
CA GLY A 211 -8.75 8.12 -9.57
C GLY A 211 -9.85 7.07 -9.61
N HIS A 212 -9.44 5.82 -9.77
CA HIS A 212 -10.33 4.67 -9.85
C HIS A 212 -9.86 3.56 -8.90
N ILE A 213 -10.75 3.11 -8.00
CA ILE A 213 -10.47 2.03 -7.04
C ILE A 213 -10.79 0.70 -7.70
N VAL A 214 -9.80 -0.18 -7.73
CA VAL A 214 -9.90 -1.56 -8.24
C VAL A 214 -9.78 -2.53 -7.07
N GLY A 215 -10.75 -3.43 -6.92
CA GLY A 215 -10.72 -4.51 -5.93
C GLY A 215 -10.42 -5.87 -6.57
N ASN A 216 -9.65 -6.69 -5.87
CA ASN A 216 -9.45 -8.09 -6.23
C ASN A 216 -9.37 -8.96 -4.95
N GLY A 217 -8.99 -10.25 -5.08
CA GLY A 217 -8.91 -11.19 -3.96
C GLY A 217 -7.94 -10.76 -2.85
N GLY A 218 -6.86 -10.09 -3.19
CA GLY A 218 -5.83 -9.64 -2.25
C GLY A 218 -6.18 -8.34 -1.52
N GLY A 219 -7.05 -7.50 -2.08
CA GLY A 219 -7.39 -6.22 -1.48
C GLY A 219 -7.85 -5.18 -2.48
N THR A 220 -7.53 -3.91 -2.21
CA THR A 220 -7.84 -2.76 -3.05
C THR A 220 -6.58 -2.06 -3.53
N GLN A 221 -6.64 -1.56 -4.74
CA GLN A 221 -5.60 -0.79 -5.42
C GLN A 221 -6.27 0.43 -6.04
N THR A 222 -5.52 1.48 -6.32
CA THR A 222 -6.06 2.66 -7.00
C THR A 222 -5.17 3.04 -8.16
N ALA A 223 -5.80 3.21 -9.31
CA ALA A 223 -5.21 3.85 -10.45
C ALA A 223 -5.53 5.36 -10.39
N THR A 224 -4.54 6.24 -10.56
CA THR A 224 -4.78 7.68 -10.46
C THR A 224 -3.95 8.49 -11.45
N VAL A 225 -4.52 9.61 -11.92
CA VAL A 225 -3.85 10.62 -12.73
C VAL A 225 -3.57 11.86 -11.88
N MET A 226 -2.32 12.11 -11.58
CA MET A 226 -1.84 13.25 -10.82
C MET A 226 -1.61 14.45 -11.74
N ARG A 227 -2.68 14.97 -12.32
CA ARG A 227 -2.67 16.15 -13.23
C ARG A 227 -3.91 17.00 -13.00
N PHE A 228 -3.79 18.27 -13.30
CA PHE A 228 -4.96 19.11 -13.57
C PHE A 228 -5.44 18.83 -15.00
N MET A 229 -6.68 18.40 -15.15
CA MET A 229 -7.30 18.23 -16.46
C MET A 229 -7.75 19.61 -16.93
N ASP A 230 -7.37 19.99 -18.16
CA ASP A 230 -7.43 21.36 -18.68
C ASP A 230 -6.57 22.32 -17.84
N ALA A 231 -5.34 21.94 -17.57
CA ALA A 231 -4.40 22.66 -16.70
C ALA A 231 -4.21 24.15 -17.10
N THR A 232 -4.46 24.51 -18.36
CA THR A 232 -4.44 25.88 -18.85
C THR A 232 -5.84 26.35 -19.22
N LYS A 233 -6.31 27.44 -18.61
CA LYS A 233 -7.57 28.11 -18.95
C LYS A 233 -7.32 29.54 -19.37
N VAL A 234 -8.09 29.99 -20.36
CA VAL A 234 -8.12 31.41 -20.78
C VAL A 234 -9.49 31.96 -20.41
N ILE A 235 -9.50 33.01 -19.58
CA ILE A 235 -10.70 33.65 -19.05
C ILE A 235 -10.58 35.16 -19.14
N HIS A 236 -11.62 35.91 -18.80
CA HIS A 236 -11.61 37.38 -18.70
C HIS A 236 -11.61 37.84 -17.24
N VAL A 237 -11.21 39.08 -17.05
CA VAL A 237 -11.28 39.77 -15.74
C VAL A 237 -12.70 39.67 -15.16
N GLY A 238 -12.79 39.27 -13.89
CA GLY A 238 -14.04 39.07 -13.15
C GLY A 238 -14.61 37.66 -13.24
N GLU A 239 -14.07 36.80 -14.12
CA GLU A 239 -14.50 35.39 -14.19
C GLU A 239 -13.88 34.56 -13.09
N THR A 240 -14.59 33.49 -12.78
CA THR A 240 -14.23 32.49 -11.72
C THR A 240 -13.90 31.16 -12.36
N VAL A 241 -12.81 30.54 -11.90
CA VAL A 241 -12.47 29.16 -12.21
C VAL A 241 -12.84 28.29 -11.00
N GLU A 242 -13.44 27.13 -11.22
CA GLU A 242 -13.73 26.15 -10.19
C GLU A 242 -12.86 24.91 -10.38
N TRP A 243 -12.18 24.49 -9.32
CA TRP A 243 -11.47 23.21 -9.25
C TRP A 243 -12.29 22.21 -8.44
N THR A 244 -12.48 21.04 -9.03
CA THR A 244 -13.05 19.85 -8.38
C THR A 244 -12.04 18.72 -8.41
N THR A 245 -12.33 17.61 -7.77
CA THR A 245 -11.52 16.39 -7.91
C THR A 245 -12.44 15.19 -8.21
N ALA A 246 -11.96 14.28 -9.03
CA ALA A 246 -12.56 12.97 -9.29
C ALA A 246 -11.64 11.85 -8.74
N GLU A 247 -10.95 12.14 -7.64
CA GLU A 247 -10.00 11.27 -6.97
C GLU A 247 -10.48 10.95 -5.57
N ALA A 248 -10.97 9.72 -5.37
CA ALA A 248 -11.56 9.29 -4.10
C ALA A 248 -10.52 9.03 -2.99
N VAL A 249 -9.26 8.85 -3.35
CA VAL A 249 -8.21 8.35 -2.44
C VAL A 249 -7.22 9.43 -2.07
N THR A 250 -6.81 10.24 -3.04
CA THR A 250 -5.75 11.24 -2.88
C THR A 250 -6.33 12.64 -2.75
N SER A 251 -5.76 13.44 -1.86
CA SER A 251 -6.09 14.87 -1.77
C SER A 251 -5.27 15.67 -2.76
N HIS A 252 -5.84 16.77 -3.25
CA HIS A 252 -5.12 17.75 -4.06
C HIS A 252 -5.22 19.14 -3.45
N THR A 253 -4.38 20.04 -3.92
CA THR A 253 -4.43 21.47 -3.54
C THR A 253 -4.33 22.34 -4.78
N ILE A 254 -4.84 23.55 -4.69
CA ILE A 254 -4.63 24.60 -5.67
C ILE A 254 -3.88 25.74 -4.97
N THR A 255 -2.65 25.97 -5.40
CA THR A 255 -1.76 26.92 -4.74
C THR A 255 -1.15 27.87 -5.74
N PHE A 256 -1.44 29.17 -5.56
CA PHE A 256 -0.83 30.28 -6.28
C PHE A 256 0.23 30.93 -5.40
N GLY A 257 1.33 31.36 -6.00
CA GLY A 257 2.45 31.97 -5.28
C GLY A 257 3.30 30.95 -4.50
N PRO A 258 3.94 31.38 -3.39
CA PRO A 258 4.84 30.51 -2.64
C PRO A 258 4.13 29.31 -2.03
N GLU A 259 4.78 28.17 -2.07
CA GLU A 259 4.31 26.93 -1.43
C GLU A 259 4.29 27.09 0.11
N PRO A 260 3.17 26.74 0.78
CA PRO A 260 3.12 26.75 2.23
C PRO A 260 3.99 25.64 2.82
N PRO A 261 4.58 25.84 4.02
CA PRO A 261 5.35 24.81 4.67
C PRO A 261 4.50 23.56 4.94
N PRO A 262 5.07 22.34 4.98
CA PRO A 262 4.35 21.07 5.10
C PRO A 262 3.32 21.02 6.25
N SER A 263 3.58 21.71 7.36
CA SER A 263 2.64 21.81 8.50
C SER A 263 1.34 22.55 8.16
N ASN A 264 1.32 23.35 7.10
CA ASN A 264 0.20 24.24 6.75
C ASN A 264 -0.49 23.85 5.43
N GLN A 265 -0.13 22.72 4.83
CA GLN A 265 -0.69 22.31 3.52
C GLN A 265 -2.13 21.77 3.60
N ILE A 266 -2.60 21.37 4.79
CA ILE A 266 -3.97 20.85 4.97
C ILE A 266 -5.00 21.96 4.99
N LEU A 267 -4.67 23.08 5.64
CA LEU A 267 -5.59 24.20 5.85
C LEU A 267 -5.45 25.25 4.74
N PRO A 268 -6.53 25.96 4.39
CA PRO A 268 -6.44 27.03 3.43
C PRO A 268 -5.68 28.23 4.01
N SER A 269 -5.15 29.09 3.13
CA SER A 269 -4.62 30.40 3.52
C SER A 269 -5.73 31.31 4.06
N ALA A 270 -5.33 32.28 4.88
CA ALA A 270 -6.28 33.15 5.61
C ALA A 270 -7.16 34.04 4.70
N ASN A 271 -6.77 34.24 3.45
CA ASN A 271 -7.52 35.01 2.44
C ASN A 271 -8.51 34.14 1.62
N VAL A 272 -8.72 32.90 2.03
CA VAL A 272 -9.74 32.00 1.46
C VAL A 272 -10.97 32.04 2.34
N THR A 273 -12.11 32.29 1.74
CA THR A 273 -13.45 32.28 2.36
C THR A 273 -14.21 31.03 2.00
N VAL A 274 -15.41 30.86 2.56
CA VAL A 274 -16.30 29.74 2.23
C VAL A 274 -17.60 30.32 1.66
N ASP A 275 -17.98 29.90 0.47
CA ASP A 275 -19.23 30.28 -0.17
C ASP A 275 -20.44 29.61 0.49
N ALA A 276 -21.63 30.09 0.19
CA ALA A 276 -22.88 29.58 0.76
C ALA A 276 -23.14 28.09 0.44
N ASP A 277 -22.54 27.57 -0.63
CA ASP A 277 -22.63 26.17 -1.04
C ASP A 277 -21.46 25.29 -0.52
N GLY A 278 -20.62 25.85 0.36
CA GLY A 278 -19.52 25.15 1.00
C GLY A 278 -18.20 25.10 0.21
N ALA A 279 -18.16 25.65 -1.00
CA ALA A 279 -16.91 25.76 -1.75
C ALA A 279 -15.97 26.77 -1.07
N ARG A 280 -14.67 26.49 -1.06
CA ARG A 280 -13.67 27.51 -0.70
C ARG A 280 -13.48 28.48 -1.86
N HIS A 281 -13.30 29.77 -1.55
CA HIS A 281 -13.21 30.81 -2.55
C HIS A 281 -12.15 31.85 -2.21
N ALA A 282 -11.36 32.23 -3.20
CA ALA A 282 -10.38 33.32 -3.12
C ALA A 282 -10.56 34.33 -4.26
N TYR A 283 -10.23 35.62 -4.00
CA TYR A 283 -10.10 36.65 -5.00
C TYR A 283 -8.62 36.91 -5.25
N ILE A 284 -8.19 36.84 -6.52
CA ILE A 284 -6.81 36.97 -6.94
C ILE A 284 -6.68 38.23 -7.78
N SER A 285 -5.80 39.12 -7.38
CA SER A 285 -5.61 40.46 -8.00
C SER A 285 -4.22 40.66 -8.60
N SER A 286 -3.32 39.72 -8.37
CA SER A 286 -1.95 39.81 -8.89
C SER A 286 -1.37 38.39 -9.06
N PRO A 287 -0.53 38.17 -10.10
CA PRO A 287 0.24 36.94 -10.22
C PRO A 287 1.17 36.63 -9.03
N SER A 288 1.43 37.62 -8.18
CA SER A 288 2.22 37.46 -6.96
C SER A 288 1.40 37.15 -5.71
N ASP A 289 0.06 37.12 -5.82
CA ASP A 289 -0.79 36.81 -4.68
C ASP A 289 -0.55 35.35 -4.18
N ALA A 290 -0.40 35.20 -2.87
CA ALA A 290 -0.27 33.91 -2.23
C ALA A 290 -1.65 33.40 -1.81
N VAL A 291 -2.11 32.32 -2.48
CA VAL A 291 -3.40 31.66 -2.21
C VAL A 291 -3.19 30.16 -2.17
N HIS A 292 -3.69 29.53 -1.12
CA HIS A 292 -3.65 28.09 -0.96
C HIS A 292 -5.04 27.56 -0.57
N SER A 293 -5.58 26.65 -1.37
CA SER A 293 -6.93 26.09 -1.14
C SER A 293 -7.03 25.24 0.14
N GLY A 294 -5.90 24.76 0.69
CA GLY A 294 -5.89 23.58 1.54
C GLY A 294 -6.31 22.32 0.76
N PHE A 295 -6.53 21.22 1.43
CA PHE A 295 -6.92 19.97 0.78
C PHE A 295 -8.32 20.05 0.19
N ILE A 296 -8.45 19.63 -1.07
CA ILE A 296 -9.73 19.26 -1.70
C ILE A 296 -9.74 17.75 -1.94
N THR A 297 -10.91 17.12 -1.74
CA THR A 297 -11.10 15.68 -1.90
C THR A 297 -12.52 15.43 -2.41
N GLU A 298 -12.73 14.32 -3.12
CA GLU A 298 -14.06 13.94 -3.58
C GLU A 298 -15.01 13.63 -2.41
N SER A 299 -14.50 12.89 -1.40
CA SER A 299 -15.30 12.47 -0.22
C SER A 299 -14.57 12.78 1.08
N PRO A 300 -14.60 14.05 1.54
CA PRO A 300 -13.79 14.46 2.69
C PRO A 300 -14.16 13.77 4.00
N GLN A 301 -15.40 13.31 4.18
CA GLN A 301 -15.89 12.62 5.39
C GLN A 301 -15.48 11.15 5.45
N ASP A 302 -15.22 10.52 4.32
CA ASP A 302 -14.91 9.09 4.24
C ASP A 302 -13.44 8.79 4.46
N ARG A 303 -12.62 9.79 4.68
CA ARG A 303 -11.19 9.62 4.86
C ARG A 303 -10.84 9.11 6.24
N THR A 304 -10.33 7.89 6.25
CA THR A 304 -9.83 7.26 7.48
C THR A 304 -8.60 7.99 8.02
N GLY A 305 -8.59 8.28 9.31
CA GLY A 305 -7.47 8.92 10.00
C GLY A 305 -7.41 10.45 9.87
N LEU A 306 -8.32 11.08 9.13
CA LEU A 306 -8.53 12.52 9.19
C LEU A 306 -9.56 12.85 10.28
N ALA A 307 -9.35 13.99 10.97
CA ALA A 307 -10.32 14.49 11.92
C ALA A 307 -11.66 14.74 11.19
N GLN A 308 -12.76 14.47 11.87
CA GLN A 308 -14.11 14.74 11.38
C GLN A 308 -14.47 16.24 11.38
N ALA A 309 -13.52 17.10 11.31
CA ALA A 309 -13.76 18.52 11.13
C ALA A 309 -13.84 18.82 9.62
N PRO A 310 -14.44 19.90 9.20
CA PRO A 310 -14.50 20.32 7.81
C PRO A 310 -13.15 20.86 7.33
N LEU A 311 -12.10 20.05 7.50
CA LEU A 311 -10.74 20.40 7.06
C LEU A 311 -10.62 20.33 5.53
N ASN A 312 -11.39 19.43 4.91
CA ASN A 312 -11.39 19.23 3.48
C ASN A 312 -12.72 19.66 2.87
N VAL A 313 -12.67 20.08 1.64
CA VAL A 313 -13.84 20.44 0.82
C VAL A 313 -13.72 19.74 -0.52
N THR A 314 -14.81 19.70 -1.28
CA THR A 314 -14.84 19.08 -2.61
C THR A 314 -14.48 20.05 -3.72
N ARG A 315 -14.53 21.35 -3.44
CA ARG A 315 -14.38 22.42 -4.46
C ARG A 315 -13.58 23.60 -3.95
N PHE A 316 -12.82 24.19 -4.87
CA PHE A 316 -12.16 25.47 -4.67
C PHE A 316 -12.45 26.39 -5.86
N ARG A 317 -12.70 27.69 -5.60
CA ARG A 317 -12.93 28.73 -6.60
C ARG A 317 -11.90 29.83 -6.48
N ALA A 318 -11.50 30.37 -7.62
CA ALA A 318 -10.73 31.60 -7.67
C ALA A 318 -11.35 32.56 -8.67
N THR A 319 -11.65 33.80 -8.24
CA THR A 319 -12.10 34.90 -9.11
C THR A 319 -10.91 35.83 -9.37
N PHE A 320 -10.63 36.09 -10.65
CA PHE A 320 -9.47 36.88 -11.06
C PHE A 320 -9.90 38.29 -11.38
N THR A 321 -9.36 39.27 -10.66
CA THR A 321 -9.78 40.69 -10.76
C THR A 321 -8.87 41.57 -11.60
N GLN A 322 -7.74 41.03 -12.08
CA GLN A 322 -6.79 41.72 -12.94
C GLN A 322 -6.29 40.81 -14.07
N PRO A 323 -5.94 41.40 -15.26
CA PRO A 323 -5.32 40.60 -16.32
C PRO A 323 -3.94 40.09 -15.88
N GLY A 324 -3.55 38.95 -16.43
CA GLY A 324 -2.22 38.38 -16.16
C GLY A 324 -2.15 36.89 -16.46
N VAL A 325 -0.99 36.32 -16.18
CA VAL A 325 -0.75 34.90 -16.24
C VAL A 325 -0.49 34.40 -14.81
N TYR A 326 -1.29 33.46 -14.35
CA TYR A 326 -1.31 32.98 -12.98
C TYR A 326 -0.97 31.48 -12.96
N HIS A 327 0.26 31.15 -12.54
CA HIS A 327 0.69 29.79 -12.37
C HIS A 327 0.19 29.22 -11.04
N TYR A 328 -0.19 27.94 -11.04
CA TYR A 328 -0.60 27.23 -9.84
C TYR A 328 -0.10 25.79 -9.81
N ILE A 329 0.02 25.23 -8.62
CA ILE A 329 0.52 23.90 -8.38
C ILE A 329 -0.40 23.12 -7.41
N CYS A 330 -0.27 21.79 -7.41
CA CYS A 330 -0.67 20.96 -6.29
C CYS A 330 0.56 20.70 -5.42
N VAL A 331 0.64 21.26 -4.21
CA VAL A 331 1.81 21.14 -3.32
C VAL A 331 2.13 19.71 -2.88
N LEU A 332 1.26 18.75 -3.15
CA LEU A 332 1.50 17.33 -2.87
C LEU A 332 2.11 16.61 -4.07
N HIS A 333 1.92 17.14 -5.29
CA HIS A 333 2.23 16.41 -6.53
C HIS A 333 2.87 17.28 -7.62
N ASP A 334 3.35 18.48 -7.29
CA ASP A 334 4.05 19.36 -8.23
C ASP A 334 5.35 18.73 -8.73
N GLU A 335 6.06 17.99 -7.88
CA GLU A 335 7.23 17.19 -8.27
C GLU A 335 6.89 16.05 -9.24
N LEU A 336 5.62 15.61 -9.25
CA LEU A 336 5.10 14.68 -10.25
C LEU A 336 4.68 15.39 -11.53
N GLY A 337 4.66 16.74 -11.55
CA GLY A 337 4.27 17.57 -12.67
C GLY A 337 2.79 18.04 -12.63
N MET A 338 2.14 18.02 -11.47
CA MET A 338 0.77 18.54 -11.31
C MET A 338 0.79 20.05 -11.14
N VAL A 339 0.89 20.75 -12.27
CA VAL A 339 0.98 22.21 -12.39
C VAL A 339 -0.01 22.73 -13.42
N GLY A 340 -0.39 24.00 -13.35
CA GLY A 340 -1.32 24.62 -14.28
C GLY A 340 -1.16 26.13 -14.39
N GLU A 341 -1.97 26.74 -15.27
CA GLU A 341 -1.90 28.15 -15.61
C GLU A 341 -3.28 28.72 -15.94
N ILE A 342 -3.59 29.89 -15.41
CA ILE A 342 -4.77 30.66 -15.79
C ILE A 342 -4.31 31.94 -16.49
N VAL A 343 -4.72 32.14 -17.75
CA VAL A 343 -4.49 33.34 -18.54
C VAL A 343 -5.73 34.22 -18.48
N VAL A 344 -5.61 35.36 -17.82
CA VAL A 344 -6.72 36.31 -17.64
C VAL A 344 -6.57 37.48 -18.64
N LEU A 345 -7.52 37.56 -19.54
CA LEU A 345 -7.63 38.65 -20.53
C LEU A 345 -8.38 39.87 -19.95
N PRO A 346 -8.11 41.08 -20.46
CA PRO A 346 -8.86 42.28 -20.08
C PRO A 346 -10.36 42.21 -20.28
#